data_ddb8fb1ed08acdee7459cd9b549869fc
#
_entry.id   ddb8fb1ed08acdee7459cd9b549869fc
#
_cell.length_a   1.000
_cell.length_b   1.000
_cell.length_c   1.000
_cell.angle_alpha   90.00
_cell.angle_beta   90.00
_cell.angle_gamma   90.00
#
_symmetry.space_group_name_H-M   'P 1'
#
loop_
_entity.id
_entity.type
_entity.pdbx_description
1 polymer ?
#
loop_
_entity_poly.entity_id
_entity_poly.type
_entity_poly.pdbx_seq_one_letter_code
_entity_poly.pdbx_strand_id
1 'polypeptide(L)'
;MVKQFQENPEDMTNRIRRTLEKKPVTVSAPCRIDLGGTLDISSLFYPLAYLEPCTFNAAIDMRTRVRLGPYRPGWVRVASSGFEPAEYPIDKMPFDHRLGLIFAI
;
A
#
# COMPACT_ATOMS: atom_id res chain seq x y z
N MET A 1 29.83 -2.56 17.05
CA MET A 1 28.67 -2.84 17.92
C MET A 1 27.63 -1.74 17.66
N VAL A 2 26.68 -1.97 16.75
CA VAL A 2 25.65 -0.99 16.38
C VAL A 2 24.57 -1.08 17.45
N LYS A 3 24.44 -0.07 18.31
CA LYS A 3 23.29 0.08 19.21
C LYS A 3 22.05 0.27 18.32
N GLN A 4 21.21 -0.74 18.19
CA GLN A 4 19.85 -0.58 17.74
C GLN A 4 19.14 0.28 18.78
N PHE A 5 18.89 1.54 18.44
CA PHE A 5 17.96 2.39 19.18
C PHE A 5 16.57 1.83 18.89
N GLN A 6 16.08 0.99 19.80
CA GLN A 6 14.65 0.66 19.84
C GLN A 6 13.92 1.91 20.34
N GLU A 7 13.43 2.73 19.43
CA GLU A 7 12.55 3.84 19.73
C GLU A 7 11.23 3.28 20.31
N ASN A 8 10.73 3.90 21.37
CA ASN A 8 9.43 3.52 21.93
C ASN A 8 8.34 3.68 20.86
N PRO A 9 7.45 2.69 20.64
CA PRO A 9 6.37 2.77 19.66
C PRO A 9 5.49 4.03 19.79
N GLU A 10 5.24 4.51 21.00
CA GLU A 10 4.49 5.75 21.24
C GLU A 10 5.23 7.00 20.75
N ASP A 11 6.55 7.07 20.97
CA ASP A 11 7.38 8.18 20.52
C ASP A 11 7.47 8.22 19.00
N MET A 12 7.60 7.06 18.36
CA MET A 12 7.58 6.93 16.91
C MET A 12 6.25 7.39 16.33
N THR A 13 5.13 6.96 16.89
CA THR A 13 3.78 7.36 16.46
C THR A 13 3.57 8.87 16.57
N ASN A 14 3.97 9.47 17.68
CA ASN A 14 3.87 10.91 17.91
C ASN A 14 4.75 11.70 16.93
N ARG A 15 5.95 11.20 16.62
CA ARG A 15 6.85 11.80 15.64
C ARG A 15 6.27 11.75 14.23
N ILE A 16 5.75 10.61 13.82
CA ILE A 16 5.09 10.45 12.52
C ILE A 16 3.91 11.39 12.41
N ARG A 17 3.04 11.44 13.41
CA ARG A 17 1.88 12.33 13.44
C ARG A 17 2.28 13.80 13.27
N ARG A 18 3.22 14.29 14.08
CA ARG A 18 3.73 15.68 13.99
C ARG A 18 4.34 15.98 12.62
N THR A 19 5.00 15.00 12.01
CA THR A 19 5.58 15.16 10.67
C THR A 19 4.48 15.31 9.62
N LEU A 20 3.45 14.46 9.67
CA LEU A 20 2.32 14.49 8.75
C LEU A 20 1.44 15.72 8.91
N GLU A 21 1.30 16.25 10.14
CA GLU A 21 0.59 17.50 10.43
C GLU A 21 1.28 18.70 9.78
N LYS A 22 2.63 18.70 9.78
CA LYS A 22 3.41 19.76 9.14
C LYS A 22 3.39 19.65 7.62
N LYS A 23 3.49 18.46 7.09
CA LYS A 23 3.55 18.20 5.65
C LYS A 23 3.00 16.83 5.32
N PRO A 24 1.83 16.74 4.68
CA PRO A 24 1.33 15.47 4.15
C PRO A 24 2.33 14.84 3.19
N VAL A 25 2.48 13.53 3.25
CA VAL A 25 3.36 12.78 2.38
C VAL A 25 2.60 12.38 1.11
N THR A 26 3.19 12.65 -0.03
CA THR A 26 2.69 12.20 -1.33
C THR A 26 3.75 11.31 -1.99
N VAL A 27 3.35 10.11 -2.36
CA VAL A 27 4.19 9.17 -3.10
C VAL A 27 3.51 8.81 -4.42
N SER A 28 4.30 8.44 -5.40
CA SER A 28 3.78 7.95 -6.66
C SER A 28 4.61 6.78 -7.18
N ALA A 29 3.93 5.80 -7.74
CA ALA A 29 4.55 4.65 -8.39
C ALA A 29 4.05 4.53 -9.83
N PRO A 30 4.90 4.16 -10.78
CA PRO A 30 4.45 3.87 -12.14
C PRO A 30 3.57 2.62 -12.13
N CYS A 31 2.57 2.60 -12.98
CA CYS A 31 1.86 1.39 -13.31
C CYS A 31 2.73 0.51 -14.20
N ARG A 32 2.43 -0.77 -14.24
CA ARG A 32 3.12 -1.71 -15.12
C ARG A 32 2.14 -2.45 -16.00
N ILE A 33 2.58 -2.81 -17.17
CA ILE A 33 1.91 -3.78 -18.04
C ILE A 33 2.64 -5.11 -17.85
N ASP A 34 1.87 -6.15 -17.63
CA ASP A 34 2.34 -7.51 -17.46
C ASP A 34 1.87 -8.32 -18.68
N LEU A 35 2.79 -8.67 -19.57
CA LEU A 35 2.50 -9.49 -20.74
C LEU A 35 2.67 -10.97 -20.35
N GLY A 36 1.57 -11.66 -20.22
CA GLY A 36 1.54 -13.07 -19.81
C GLY A 36 0.56 -13.33 -18.67
N GLY A 37 -0.02 -12.28 -18.10
CA GLY A 37 -1.01 -12.36 -17.01
C GLY A 37 -0.38 -12.54 -15.65
N THR A 38 -1.18 -12.27 -14.63
CA THR A 38 -0.81 -12.42 -13.21
C THR A 38 -1.16 -13.86 -12.77
N LEU A 39 -0.71 -14.86 -13.49
CA LEU A 39 -0.76 -16.22 -12.96
C LEU A 39 0.31 -16.33 -11.89
N ASP A 40 -0.03 -16.99 -10.80
CA ASP A 40 0.93 -17.24 -9.73
C ASP A 40 2.15 -17.95 -10.32
N ILE A 41 3.25 -17.20 -10.39
CA ILE A 41 4.52 -17.67 -10.98
C ILE A 41 4.96 -18.95 -10.31
N SER A 42 4.74 -19.11 -9.00
CA SER A 42 5.13 -20.32 -8.26
C SER A 42 4.32 -21.54 -8.71
N SER A 43 3.02 -21.39 -8.93
CA SER A 43 2.16 -22.49 -9.34
C SER A 43 2.44 -23.00 -10.77
N LEU A 44 2.85 -22.10 -11.67
CA LEU A 44 3.14 -22.45 -13.07
C LEU A 44 4.62 -22.60 -13.36
N PHE A 45 5.46 -21.80 -12.73
CA PHE A 45 6.90 -21.81 -12.97
C PHE A 45 7.55 -23.14 -12.58
N TYR A 46 7.30 -23.64 -11.38
CA TYR A 46 7.95 -24.85 -10.90
C TYR A 46 7.62 -26.08 -11.72
N PRO A 47 6.36 -26.38 -12.07
CA PRO A 47 6.03 -27.51 -12.92
C PRO A 47 6.59 -27.41 -14.34
N LEU A 48 6.76 -26.20 -14.86
CA LEU A 48 7.18 -25.92 -16.23
C LEU A 48 8.60 -25.35 -16.32
N ALA A 49 9.39 -25.47 -15.26
CA ALA A 49 10.76 -24.90 -15.20
C ALA A 49 11.66 -25.38 -16.33
N TYR A 50 11.44 -26.57 -16.85
CA TYR A 50 12.18 -27.13 -17.99
C TYR A 50 11.94 -26.37 -19.31
N LEU A 51 10.88 -25.57 -19.41
CA LEU A 51 10.59 -24.72 -20.56
C LEU A 51 11.18 -23.30 -20.42
N GLU A 52 11.90 -23.03 -19.32
CA GLU A 52 12.47 -21.71 -19.01
C GLU A 52 11.44 -20.55 -19.12
N PRO A 53 10.27 -20.67 -18.45
CA PRO A 53 9.24 -19.67 -18.57
C PRO A 53 9.73 -18.31 -18.11
N CYS A 54 9.35 -17.26 -18.82
CA CYS A 54 9.70 -15.88 -18.49
C CYS A 54 8.46 -14.99 -18.53
N THR A 55 8.48 -13.95 -17.73
CA THR A 55 7.49 -12.87 -17.76
C THR A 55 8.13 -11.60 -18.28
N PHE A 56 7.38 -10.86 -19.10
CA PHE A 56 7.80 -9.55 -19.56
C PHE A 56 6.95 -8.48 -18.87
N ASN A 57 7.61 -7.58 -18.15
CA ASN A 57 6.98 -6.48 -17.47
C ASN A 57 7.51 -5.15 -17.99
N ALA A 58 6.63 -4.22 -18.30
CA ALA A 58 6.99 -2.86 -18.71
C ALA A 58 6.37 -1.83 -17.76
N ALA A 59 7.17 -0.95 -17.20
CA ALA A 59 6.68 0.22 -16.50
C ALA A 59 6.20 1.26 -17.52
N ILE A 60 5.03 1.85 -17.27
CA ILE A 60 4.44 2.89 -18.12
C ILE A 60 4.37 4.22 -17.38
N ASP A 61 4.20 5.31 -18.12
CA ASP A 61 4.14 6.66 -17.54
C ASP A 61 2.80 6.99 -16.85
N MET A 62 1.87 6.07 -16.83
CA MET A 62 0.70 6.18 -15.97
C MET A 62 1.09 5.89 -14.52
N ARG A 63 0.70 6.76 -13.59
CA ARG A 63 1.17 6.67 -12.19
C ARG A 63 0.00 6.64 -11.22
N THR A 64 0.09 5.71 -10.27
CA THR A 64 -0.73 5.76 -9.06
C THR A 64 -0.11 6.73 -8.07
N ARG A 65 -0.92 7.62 -7.52
CA ARG A 65 -0.49 8.59 -6.49
C ARG A 65 -1.27 8.36 -5.21
N VAL A 66 -0.56 8.30 -4.10
CA VAL A 66 -1.14 8.17 -2.76
C VAL A 66 -0.70 9.34 -1.92
N ARG A 67 -1.66 10.00 -1.28
CA ARG A 67 -1.41 11.06 -0.30
C ARG A 67 -1.81 10.57 1.08
N LEU A 68 -0.86 10.60 2.01
CA LEU A 68 -1.07 10.27 3.40
C LEU A 68 -1.00 11.55 4.24
N GLY A 69 -1.99 11.75 5.07
CA GLY A 69 -2.07 12.87 6.01
C GLY A 69 -2.73 12.44 7.32
N PRO A 70 -2.64 13.28 8.37
CA PRO A 70 -3.31 12.99 9.63
C PRO A 70 -4.82 13.07 9.46
N TYR A 71 -5.52 12.27 10.27
CA TYR A 71 -6.95 12.30 10.39
C TYR A 71 -7.35 12.28 11.87
N ARG A 72 -8.65 12.27 12.17
CA ARG A 72 -9.11 12.25 13.56
C ARG A 72 -8.63 10.98 14.29
N PRO A 73 -8.27 11.08 15.58
CA PRO A 73 -7.80 9.93 16.37
C PRO A 73 -8.76 8.75 16.33
N GLY A 74 -8.22 7.53 16.16
CA GLY A 74 -8.98 6.30 16.14
C GLY A 74 -9.80 6.04 14.86
N TRP A 75 -9.64 6.85 13.82
CA TRP A 75 -10.37 6.72 12.56
C TRP A 75 -9.44 6.75 11.36
N VAL A 76 -9.84 6.02 10.33
CA VAL A 76 -9.21 6.05 9.00
C VAL A 76 -10.22 6.56 7.98
N ARG A 77 -9.78 7.45 7.12
CA ARG A 77 -10.54 7.90 5.94
C ARG A 77 -9.77 7.57 4.68
N VAL A 78 -10.44 6.92 3.75
CA VAL A 78 -9.92 6.63 2.41
C VAL A 78 -10.79 7.32 1.38
N ALA A 79 -10.16 8.03 0.45
CA ALA A 79 -10.82 8.63 -0.69
C ALA A 79 -10.03 8.29 -1.95
N SER A 80 -10.72 7.90 -3.00
CA SER A 80 -10.13 7.59 -4.30
C SER A 80 -11.05 8.11 -5.41
N SER A 81 -10.48 8.55 -6.52
CA SER A 81 -11.26 9.00 -7.67
C SER A 81 -12.15 7.86 -8.19
N GLY A 82 -13.43 8.14 -8.40
CA GLY A 82 -14.41 7.16 -8.85
C GLY A 82 -15.03 6.29 -7.74
N PHE A 83 -14.69 6.55 -6.47
CA PHE A 83 -15.28 5.86 -5.33
C PHE A 83 -15.81 6.86 -4.30
N GLU A 84 -16.91 6.51 -3.64
CA GLU A 84 -17.38 7.26 -2.50
C GLU A 84 -16.34 7.18 -1.36
N PRO A 85 -16.01 8.31 -0.71
CA PRO A 85 -15.12 8.29 0.44
C PRO A 85 -15.66 7.41 1.56
N ALA A 86 -14.79 6.65 2.19
CA ALA A 86 -15.14 5.75 3.28
C ALA A 86 -14.38 6.12 4.55
N GLU A 87 -15.08 6.11 5.70
CA GLU A 87 -14.55 6.43 7.02
C GLU A 87 -14.97 5.38 8.02
N TYR A 88 -14.00 4.80 8.72
CA TYR A 88 -14.26 3.77 9.73
C TYR A 88 -13.37 3.93 10.95
N PRO A 89 -13.85 3.53 12.14
CA PRO A 89 -12.98 3.35 13.29
C PRO A 89 -11.94 2.27 13.01
N ILE A 90 -10.72 2.43 13.53
CA ILE A 90 -9.60 1.49 13.31
C ILE A 90 -9.94 0.08 13.78
N ASP A 91 -10.72 -0.06 14.85
CA ASP A 91 -11.15 -1.33 15.43
C ASP A 91 -12.33 -2.01 14.69
N LYS A 92 -12.93 -1.33 13.70
CA LYS A 92 -14.13 -1.81 12.98
C LYS A 92 -14.02 -1.61 11.46
N MET A 93 -12.83 -1.78 10.93
CA MET A 93 -12.62 -1.63 9.48
C MET A 93 -13.21 -2.84 8.71
N PRO A 94 -14.08 -2.61 7.70
CA PRO A 94 -14.66 -3.69 6.91
C PRO A 94 -13.67 -4.18 5.85
N PHE A 95 -13.36 -5.47 5.87
CA PHE A 95 -12.51 -6.10 4.84
C PHE A 95 -13.26 -6.45 3.56
N ASP A 96 -14.58 -6.55 3.62
CA ASP A 96 -15.50 -6.83 2.50
C ASP A 96 -15.92 -5.57 1.72
N HIS A 97 -15.41 -4.41 2.11
CA HIS A 97 -15.67 -3.15 1.42
C HIS A 97 -14.89 -3.05 0.09
N ARG A 98 -15.38 -2.25 -0.89
CA ARG A 98 -14.67 -1.98 -2.16
C ARG A 98 -13.24 -1.46 -1.98
N LEU A 99 -12.96 -0.80 -0.87
CA LEU A 99 -11.64 -0.32 -0.47
C LEU A 99 -11.00 -1.23 0.61
N GLY A 100 -11.52 -2.44 0.81
CA GLY A 100 -11.11 -3.36 1.87
C GLY A 100 -9.62 -3.69 1.85
N LEU A 101 -9.01 -3.79 0.67
CA LEU A 101 -7.57 -4.02 0.56
C LEU A 101 -6.74 -2.92 1.25
N ILE A 102 -7.21 -1.66 1.18
CA ILE A 102 -6.51 -0.53 1.81
C ILE A 102 -6.71 -0.58 3.34
N PHE A 103 -7.86 -1.06 3.80
CA PHE A 103 -8.14 -1.23 5.22
C PHE A 103 -7.43 -2.44 5.84
N ALA A 104 -6.88 -3.35 5.02
CA ALA A 104 -6.15 -4.53 5.48
C ALA A 104 -4.65 -4.30 5.70
N ILE A 105 -4.13 -3.12 5.38
CA ILE A 105 -2.73 -2.71 5.54
C ILE A 105 -2.52 -2.06 6.92
#